data_e1328738e8743c8b0bfe65db0da74a7d
#
_entry.id   e1328738e8743c8b0bfe65db0da74a7d
#
_cell.length_a   1.000
_cell.length_b   1.000
_cell.length_c   1.000
_cell.angle_alpha   90.00
_cell.angle_beta   90.00
_cell.angle_gamma   90.00
#
_symmetry.space_group_name_H-M   'P 1'
#
loop_
_entity.id
_entity.type
_entity.pdbx_description
1 polymer ?
#
loop_
_entity_poly.entity_id
_entity_poly.type
_entity_poly.pdbx_seq_one_letter_code
_entity_poly.pdbx_strand_id
1 'polypeptide(L)'
;LDDTLLGNHMDSFIPAYLKGLSARLASVADPSLMVKALLAATDHMVVDASPAHTLEEKFDSVFFPALHLQRPAVQSLIDAFYRDDFPALAALTESRPAAINLVGKALARRDQVAIATNPLFPRTAILQRIAWAGLPPHQLPFALIPSYESFHFAKPDPAYFAEFLAQLGWPEGPVIMVGDDPHMDILPARQLGLPVFWVAKADAIWPGPGPEPARGGLDDLLPWLDAQPAAALLPDFSHPLAQQAILRATPAALSTLLAGRPDHVLLHQPAPGEWSPTEVLCHLRDVEREVNLPRLRTILASANPFIPGQDTDRWALERQYQQQDCLEAQSDFLYA
;
A
#
# COMPACT_ATOMS: atom_id res chain seq x y z
N LEU A 1 0.93 -9.66 7.63
CA LEU A 1 -0.08 -10.71 7.73
C LEU A 1 0.57 -12.05 7.94
N ASP A 2 1.35 -12.53 6.97
CA ASP A 2 2.10 -13.77 7.05
C ASP A 2 3.14 -13.66 8.15
N ASP A 3 3.34 -14.74 8.88
CA ASP A 3 4.22 -14.87 10.03
C ASP A 3 4.08 -13.85 11.17
N THR A 4 3.26 -12.80 10.98
CA THR A 4 2.82 -11.90 12.04
C THR A 4 1.46 -12.35 12.62
N LEU A 5 0.39 -12.29 11.85
CA LEU A 5 -0.98 -12.63 12.28
C LEU A 5 -1.38 -14.06 11.90
N LEU A 6 -0.89 -14.55 10.77
CA LEU A 6 -1.11 -15.89 10.23
C LEU A 6 0.20 -16.64 10.21
N GLY A 7 0.30 -17.79 10.87
CA GLY A 7 1.43 -18.69 10.72
C GLY A 7 1.42 -19.26 9.30
N ASN A 8 2.50 -19.06 8.55
CA ASN A 8 2.59 -19.49 7.17
C ASN A 8 3.96 -20.08 6.86
N HIS A 9 3.97 -21.30 6.36
CA HIS A 9 5.16 -21.96 5.88
C HIS A 9 5.35 -21.70 4.39
N MET A 10 5.98 -20.57 4.06
CA MET A 10 6.17 -20.12 2.66
C MET A 10 6.79 -21.20 1.77
N ASP A 11 7.71 -22.01 2.31
CA ASP A 11 8.34 -23.13 1.58
C ASP A 11 7.36 -24.21 1.12
N SER A 12 6.21 -24.35 1.78
CA SER A 12 5.14 -25.26 1.37
C SER A 12 3.99 -24.56 0.67
N PHE A 13 3.65 -23.34 1.10
CA PHE A 13 2.54 -22.55 0.57
C PHE A 13 2.76 -22.15 -0.88
N ILE A 14 3.90 -21.54 -1.22
CA ILE A 14 4.18 -21.05 -2.57
C ILE A 14 4.19 -22.19 -3.59
N PRO A 15 4.87 -23.32 -3.40
CA PRO A 15 4.80 -24.44 -4.33
C PRO A 15 3.38 -24.99 -4.52
N ALA A 16 2.58 -25.10 -3.45
CA ALA A 16 1.20 -25.55 -3.53
C ALA A 16 0.31 -24.57 -4.30
N TYR A 17 0.46 -23.25 -4.05
CA TYR A 17 -0.20 -22.19 -4.78
C TYR A 17 0.11 -22.26 -6.29
N LEU A 18 1.41 -22.31 -6.64
CA LEU A 18 1.86 -22.39 -8.03
C LEU A 18 1.31 -23.64 -8.73
N LYS A 19 1.34 -24.78 -8.06
CA LYS A 19 0.79 -26.04 -8.57
C LYS A 19 -0.72 -25.95 -8.83
N GLY A 20 -1.47 -25.41 -7.88
CA GLY A 20 -2.93 -25.26 -8.01
C GLY A 20 -3.32 -24.33 -9.14
N LEU A 21 -2.69 -23.15 -9.21
CA LEU A 21 -2.96 -22.17 -10.28
C LEU A 21 -2.55 -22.74 -11.66
N SER A 22 -1.39 -23.40 -11.77
CA SER A 22 -0.95 -24.05 -12.99
C SER A 22 -1.93 -25.11 -13.45
N ALA A 23 -2.43 -25.94 -12.54
CA ALA A 23 -3.41 -26.98 -12.88
C ALA A 23 -4.72 -26.36 -13.39
N ARG A 24 -5.19 -25.27 -12.80
CA ARG A 24 -6.40 -24.57 -13.23
C ARG A 24 -6.26 -23.94 -14.62
N LEU A 25 -5.09 -23.43 -14.95
CA LEU A 25 -4.80 -22.78 -16.23
C LEU A 25 -4.22 -23.74 -17.29
N ALA A 26 -4.06 -25.03 -17.00
CA ALA A 26 -3.41 -25.99 -17.90
C ALA A 26 -4.13 -26.17 -19.27
N SER A 27 -5.40 -25.82 -19.36
CA SER A 27 -6.16 -25.85 -20.62
C SER A 27 -5.80 -24.71 -21.59
N VAL A 28 -5.17 -23.63 -21.09
CA VAL A 28 -4.91 -22.40 -21.84
C VAL A 28 -3.44 -21.99 -21.86
N ALA A 29 -2.62 -22.53 -20.96
CA ALA A 29 -1.19 -22.22 -20.87
C ALA A 29 -0.36 -23.43 -20.46
N ASP A 30 0.88 -23.51 -20.96
CA ASP A 30 1.85 -24.50 -20.48
C ASP A 30 2.19 -24.20 -18.99
N PRO A 31 2.10 -25.21 -18.10
CA PRO A 31 2.34 -25.03 -16.67
C PRO A 31 3.71 -24.44 -16.33
N SER A 32 4.78 -24.86 -17.05
CA SER A 32 6.13 -24.36 -16.77
C SER A 32 6.30 -22.92 -17.22
N LEU A 33 5.71 -22.55 -18.35
CA LEU A 33 5.70 -21.18 -18.86
C LEU A 33 4.87 -20.28 -17.95
N MET A 34 3.71 -20.77 -17.48
CA MET A 34 2.85 -20.05 -16.55
C MET A 34 3.57 -19.70 -15.25
N VAL A 35 4.28 -20.65 -14.64
CA VAL A 35 5.06 -20.39 -13.40
C VAL A 35 6.14 -19.34 -13.66
N LYS A 36 6.88 -19.42 -14.77
CA LYS A 36 7.91 -18.42 -15.12
C LYS A 36 7.29 -17.03 -15.32
N ALA A 37 6.17 -16.96 -16.03
CA ALA A 37 5.47 -15.70 -16.27
C ALA A 37 4.95 -15.08 -14.94
N LEU A 38 4.40 -15.93 -14.05
CA LEU A 38 3.91 -15.48 -12.75
C LEU A 38 5.04 -14.89 -11.89
N LEU A 39 6.17 -15.60 -11.79
CA LEU A 39 7.32 -15.13 -11.01
C LEU A 39 7.88 -13.83 -11.58
N ALA A 40 8.03 -13.74 -12.92
CA ALA A 40 8.50 -12.52 -13.58
C ALA A 40 7.54 -11.34 -13.39
N ALA A 41 6.22 -11.57 -13.45
CA ALA A 41 5.21 -10.55 -13.21
C ALA A 41 5.20 -10.09 -11.74
N THR A 42 5.36 -11.03 -10.81
CA THR A 42 5.45 -10.70 -9.38
C THR A 42 6.71 -9.89 -9.08
N ASP A 43 7.84 -10.25 -9.65
CA ASP A 43 9.09 -9.48 -9.52
C ASP A 43 8.94 -8.07 -10.10
N HIS A 44 8.29 -7.95 -11.26
CA HIS A 44 7.99 -6.64 -11.87
C HIS A 44 7.14 -5.74 -10.97
N MET A 45 6.12 -6.29 -10.28
CA MET A 45 5.33 -5.55 -9.30
C MET A 45 6.18 -4.95 -8.17
N VAL A 46 7.24 -5.64 -7.75
CA VAL A 46 8.12 -5.20 -6.66
C VAL A 46 9.15 -4.19 -7.15
N VAL A 47 9.68 -4.38 -8.36
CA VAL A 47 10.79 -3.57 -8.90
C VAL A 47 10.28 -2.27 -9.56
N ASP A 48 9.11 -2.30 -10.19
CA ASP A 48 8.53 -1.12 -10.82
C ASP A 48 8.00 -0.13 -9.77
N ALA A 49 8.75 0.93 -9.57
CA ALA A 49 8.47 1.98 -8.61
C ALA A 49 7.60 3.13 -9.18
N SER A 50 6.97 2.94 -10.35
CA SER A 50 6.08 3.93 -10.96
C SER A 50 4.77 4.09 -10.16
N PRO A 51 4.31 5.31 -9.87
CA PRO A 51 2.99 5.57 -9.28
C PRO A 51 1.85 5.50 -10.31
N ALA A 52 2.14 5.31 -11.60
CA ALA A 52 1.17 5.42 -12.69
C ALA A 52 0.24 4.22 -12.81
N HIS A 53 0.68 3.06 -12.35
CA HIS A 53 -0.03 1.80 -12.52
C HIS A 53 -0.19 1.07 -11.20
N THR A 54 -1.37 0.51 -10.97
CA THR A 54 -1.60 -0.41 -9.86
C THR A 54 -0.71 -1.65 -9.99
N LEU A 55 -0.52 -2.36 -8.89
CA LEU A 55 0.23 -3.62 -8.92
C LEU A 55 -0.44 -4.65 -9.82
N GLU A 56 -1.78 -4.64 -9.93
CA GLU A 56 -2.52 -5.47 -10.89
C GLU A 56 -2.14 -5.13 -12.33
N GLU A 57 -2.13 -3.86 -12.70
CA GLU A 57 -1.76 -3.41 -14.05
C GLU A 57 -0.30 -3.74 -14.38
N LYS A 58 0.62 -3.58 -13.41
CA LYS A 58 2.02 -4.00 -13.55
C LYS A 58 2.14 -5.50 -13.76
N PHE A 59 1.43 -6.29 -12.97
CA PHE A 59 1.37 -7.74 -13.14
C PHE A 59 0.86 -8.13 -14.52
N ASP A 60 -0.25 -7.54 -14.95
CA ASP A 60 -0.91 -7.82 -16.22
C ASP A 60 -0.02 -7.52 -17.41
N SER A 61 0.75 -6.42 -17.34
CA SER A 61 1.66 -5.98 -18.40
C SER A 61 2.77 -6.99 -18.72
N VAL A 62 3.08 -7.90 -17.78
CA VAL A 62 4.10 -8.94 -17.94
C VAL A 62 3.48 -10.33 -18.10
N PHE A 63 2.52 -10.68 -17.24
CA PHE A 63 1.98 -12.05 -17.15
C PHE A 63 1.26 -12.48 -18.43
N PHE A 64 0.28 -11.68 -18.88
CA PHE A 64 -0.54 -12.07 -20.03
C PHE A 64 0.22 -12.06 -21.36
N PRO A 65 1.06 -11.06 -21.66
CA PRO A 65 1.90 -11.09 -22.87
C PRO A 65 2.86 -12.28 -22.91
N ALA A 66 3.49 -12.64 -21.76
CA ALA A 66 4.39 -13.79 -21.69
C ALA A 66 3.70 -15.13 -22.02
N LEU A 67 2.40 -15.21 -21.79
CA LEU A 67 1.59 -16.40 -22.10
C LEU A 67 0.83 -16.30 -23.43
N HIS A 68 0.97 -15.19 -24.17
CA HIS A 68 0.16 -14.88 -25.36
C HIS A 68 -1.35 -14.93 -25.09
N LEU A 69 -1.77 -14.53 -23.90
CA LEU A 69 -3.15 -14.50 -23.44
C LEU A 69 -3.64 -13.05 -23.27
N GLN A 70 -4.96 -12.92 -23.16
CA GLN A 70 -5.63 -11.69 -22.74
C GLN A 70 -6.40 -11.96 -21.45
N ARG A 71 -6.35 -11.06 -20.48
CA ARG A 71 -7.05 -11.23 -19.18
C ARG A 71 -8.51 -11.66 -19.32
N PRO A 72 -9.37 -11.04 -20.16
CA PRO A 72 -10.78 -11.44 -20.26
C PRO A 72 -10.99 -12.89 -20.69
N ALA A 73 -10.06 -13.46 -21.46
CA ALA A 73 -10.17 -14.84 -21.94
C ALA A 73 -9.93 -15.88 -20.83
N VAL A 74 -9.24 -15.52 -19.75
CA VAL A 74 -8.87 -16.45 -18.67
C VAL A 74 -9.40 -16.01 -17.28
N GLN A 75 -10.05 -14.85 -17.19
CA GLN A 75 -10.54 -14.30 -15.92
C GLN A 75 -11.41 -15.30 -15.16
N SER A 76 -12.33 -15.99 -15.85
CA SER A 76 -13.21 -17.01 -15.24
C SER A 76 -12.45 -18.18 -14.61
N LEU A 77 -11.31 -18.57 -15.20
CA LEU A 77 -10.44 -19.61 -14.64
C LEU A 77 -9.68 -19.12 -13.41
N ILE A 78 -9.20 -17.90 -13.45
CA ILE A 78 -8.54 -17.25 -12.31
C ILE A 78 -9.52 -17.09 -11.14
N ASP A 79 -10.72 -16.58 -11.41
CA ASP A 79 -11.79 -16.44 -10.41
C ASP A 79 -12.18 -17.80 -9.81
N ALA A 80 -12.29 -18.82 -10.66
CA ALA A 80 -12.58 -20.19 -10.21
C ALA A 80 -11.46 -20.74 -9.32
N PHE A 81 -10.19 -20.48 -9.65
CA PHE A 81 -9.07 -20.86 -8.80
C PHE A 81 -9.18 -20.24 -7.39
N TYR A 82 -9.37 -18.91 -7.29
CA TYR A 82 -9.44 -18.24 -5.99
C TYR A 82 -10.71 -18.59 -5.21
N ARG A 83 -11.80 -18.96 -5.89
CA ARG A 83 -13.05 -19.38 -5.25
C ARG A 83 -13.01 -20.83 -4.78
N ASP A 84 -12.51 -21.75 -5.61
CA ASP A 84 -12.72 -23.19 -5.46
C ASP A 84 -11.46 -23.94 -4.97
N ASP A 85 -10.26 -23.54 -5.44
CA ASP A 85 -9.00 -24.26 -5.17
C ASP A 85 -8.18 -23.60 -4.07
N PHE A 86 -8.09 -22.27 -4.09
CA PHE A 86 -7.28 -21.50 -3.14
C PHE A 86 -7.67 -21.72 -1.68
N PRO A 87 -8.96 -21.91 -1.31
CA PRO A 87 -9.36 -22.20 0.07
C PRO A 87 -8.70 -23.45 0.67
N ALA A 88 -8.35 -24.45 -0.15
CA ALA A 88 -7.67 -25.65 0.32
C ALA A 88 -6.25 -25.37 0.88
N LEU A 89 -5.63 -24.25 0.48
CA LEU A 89 -4.32 -23.85 0.96
C LEU A 89 -4.36 -23.39 2.43
N ALA A 90 -5.52 -23.14 3.01
CA ALA A 90 -5.67 -22.86 4.43
C ALA A 90 -5.05 -23.97 5.32
N ALA A 91 -5.08 -25.21 4.86
CA ALA A 91 -4.48 -26.35 5.57
C ALA A 91 -2.94 -26.24 5.73
N LEU A 92 -2.29 -25.34 4.97
CA LEU A 92 -0.86 -25.06 5.04
C LEU A 92 -0.53 -23.85 5.92
N THR A 93 -1.53 -23.28 6.57
CA THR A 93 -1.41 -22.10 7.44
C THR A 93 -1.91 -22.41 8.84
N GLU A 94 -1.50 -21.60 9.80
CA GLU A 94 -1.89 -21.77 11.20
C GLU A 94 -2.44 -20.47 11.79
N SER A 95 -3.64 -20.52 12.36
CA SER A 95 -4.18 -19.41 13.11
C SER A 95 -3.42 -19.20 14.42
N ARG A 96 -3.11 -17.95 14.74
CA ARG A 96 -2.37 -17.58 15.97
C ARG A 96 -3.31 -16.99 17.01
N PRO A 97 -3.59 -17.68 18.15
CA PRO A 97 -4.46 -17.14 19.19
C PRO A 97 -4.04 -15.77 19.72
N ALA A 98 -2.73 -15.53 19.81
CA ALA A 98 -2.18 -14.24 20.21
C ALA A 98 -2.59 -13.11 19.25
N ALA A 99 -2.63 -13.36 17.92
CA ALA A 99 -3.07 -12.38 16.94
C ALA A 99 -4.55 -12.04 17.08
N ILE A 100 -5.40 -13.06 17.29
CA ILE A 100 -6.84 -12.87 17.51
C ILE A 100 -7.09 -12.04 18.79
N ASN A 101 -6.40 -12.39 19.87
CA ASN A 101 -6.49 -11.68 21.14
C ASN A 101 -6.01 -10.22 21.02
N LEU A 102 -4.89 -9.99 20.34
CA LEU A 102 -4.31 -8.66 20.11
C LEU A 102 -5.27 -7.75 19.33
N VAL A 103 -5.74 -8.22 18.17
CA VAL A 103 -6.68 -7.45 17.34
C VAL A 103 -7.98 -7.17 18.08
N GLY A 104 -8.52 -8.17 18.78
CA GLY A 104 -9.74 -7.98 19.59
C GLY A 104 -9.56 -6.93 20.69
N LYS A 105 -8.43 -6.93 21.40
CA LYS A 105 -8.12 -5.94 22.44
C LYS A 105 -7.90 -4.54 21.84
N ALA A 106 -7.18 -4.41 20.72
CA ALA A 106 -6.96 -3.13 20.05
C ALA A 106 -8.31 -2.52 19.62
N LEU A 107 -9.18 -3.28 18.98
CA LEU A 107 -10.52 -2.81 18.60
C LEU A 107 -11.39 -2.43 19.80
N ALA A 108 -11.30 -3.19 20.92
CA ALA A 108 -12.01 -2.85 22.16
C ALA A 108 -11.51 -1.53 22.78
N ARG A 109 -10.24 -1.17 22.58
CA ARG A 109 -9.63 0.11 22.98
C ARG A 109 -10.03 1.24 22.02
N ARG A 110 -10.74 0.96 20.95
CA ARG A 110 -11.08 1.86 19.83
C ARG A 110 -9.84 2.31 19.01
N ASP A 111 -8.79 1.52 19.05
CA ASP A 111 -7.68 1.71 18.13
C ASP A 111 -8.14 1.38 16.71
N GLN A 112 -7.67 2.15 15.72
CA GLN A 112 -7.84 1.78 14.32
C GLN A 112 -6.85 0.68 13.98
N VAL A 113 -7.34 -0.43 13.47
CA VAL A 113 -6.52 -1.56 13.03
C VAL A 113 -6.58 -1.66 11.51
N ALA A 114 -5.41 -1.69 10.86
CA ALA A 114 -5.28 -1.87 9.43
C ALA A 114 -4.31 -3.02 9.11
N ILE A 115 -4.50 -3.69 7.99
CA ILE A 115 -3.70 -4.85 7.59
C ILE A 115 -2.61 -4.41 6.60
N ALA A 116 -1.40 -4.18 7.08
CA ALA A 116 -0.26 -3.79 6.24
C ALA A 116 0.47 -5.03 5.66
N THR A 117 -0.23 -5.85 4.88
CA THR A 117 0.37 -6.98 4.14
C THR A 117 0.99 -6.51 2.83
N ASN A 118 1.94 -7.29 2.26
CA ASN A 118 2.45 -7.00 0.91
C ASN A 118 1.34 -7.28 -0.12
N PRO A 119 0.89 -6.30 -0.90
CA PRO A 119 -0.31 -6.40 -1.73
C PRO A 119 -0.05 -7.08 -3.08
N LEU A 120 0.65 -8.21 -3.09
CA LEU A 120 1.01 -8.96 -4.32
C LEU A 120 -0.06 -9.98 -4.74
N PHE A 121 -1.19 -10.01 -4.05
CA PHE A 121 -2.31 -10.92 -4.33
C PHE A 121 -3.61 -10.16 -4.58
N PRO A 122 -4.55 -10.76 -5.33
CA PRO A 122 -5.89 -10.23 -5.45
C PRO A 122 -6.58 -10.08 -4.09
N ARG A 123 -7.45 -9.10 -3.99
CA ARG A 123 -8.22 -8.83 -2.77
C ARG A 123 -8.91 -10.07 -2.23
N THR A 124 -9.46 -10.91 -3.10
CA THR A 124 -10.11 -12.17 -2.73
C THR A 124 -9.18 -13.12 -1.97
N ALA A 125 -7.93 -13.24 -2.39
CA ALA A 125 -6.93 -14.06 -1.70
C ALA A 125 -6.54 -13.46 -0.35
N ILE A 126 -6.31 -12.16 -0.29
CA ILE A 126 -5.94 -11.46 0.96
C ILE A 126 -7.06 -11.60 2.00
N LEU A 127 -8.32 -11.38 1.61
CA LEU A 127 -9.47 -11.53 2.53
C LEU A 127 -9.59 -12.97 3.06
N GLN A 128 -9.37 -13.99 2.22
CA GLN A 128 -9.37 -15.37 2.67
C GLN A 128 -8.25 -15.63 3.67
N ARG A 129 -7.04 -15.14 3.43
CA ARG A 129 -5.88 -15.34 4.33
C ARG A 129 -6.07 -14.63 5.68
N ILE A 130 -6.70 -13.45 5.70
CA ILE A 130 -7.09 -12.78 6.94
C ILE A 130 -8.12 -13.63 7.70
N ALA A 131 -9.08 -14.23 7.00
CA ALA A 131 -10.06 -15.14 7.60
C ALA A 131 -9.40 -16.42 8.17
N TRP A 132 -8.39 -16.98 7.48
CA TRP A 132 -7.60 -18.13 7.97
C TRP A 132 -6.82 -17.81 9.24
N ALA A 133 -6.41 -16.54 9.42
CA ALA A 133 -5.82 -16.08 10.68
C ALA A 133 -6.81 -16.04 11.86
N GLY A 134 -8.08 -16.38 11.63
CA GLY A 134 -9.15 -16.25 12.63
C GLY A 134 -9.66 -14.81 12.81
N LEU A 135 -9.41 -13.95 11.82
CA LEU A 135 -9.75 -12.54 11.81
C LEU A 135 -10.73 -12.23 10.66
N PRO A 136 -12.00 -12.65 10.71
CA PRO A 136 -12.93 -12.55 9.59
C PRO A 136 -13.16 -11.10 9.17
N PRO A 137 -12.71 -10.68 7.96
CA PRO A 137 -12.68 -9.26 7.58
C PRO A 137 -14.06 -8.63 7.36
N HIS A 138 -15.10 -9.46 7.19
CA HIS A 138 -16.50 -8.99 7.10
C HIS A 138 -17.14 -8.72 8.47
N GLN A 139 -16.50 -9.14 9.58
CA GLN A 139 -16.98 -8.96 10.95
C GLN A 139 -16.13 -7.95 11.73
N LEU A 140 -14.88 -7.74 11.31
CA LEU A 140 -13.94 -6.85 11.98
C LEU A 140 -13.76 -5.56 11.18
N PRO A 141 -13.84 -4.37 11.81
CA PRO A 141 -13.76 -3.09 11.13
C PRO A 141 -12.30 -2.70 10.86
N PHE A 142 -11.61 -3.44 9.97
CA PHE A 142 -10.29 -3.02 9.51
C PHE A 142 -10.39 -1.72 8.71
N ALA A 143 -9.60 -0.73 9.11
CA ALA A 143 -9.60 0.59 8.48
C ALA A 143 -9.10 0.55 7.02
N LEU A 144 -8.13 -0.33 6.73
CA LEU A 144 -7.62 -0.55 5.38
C LEU A 144 -7.09 -1.99 5.24
N ILE A 145 -7.38 -2.60 4.09
CA ILE A 145 -6.84 -3.88 3.65
C ILE A 145 -6.31 -3.67 2.23
N PRO A 146 -4.99 -3.67 2.01
CA PRO A 146 -4.40 -3.45 0.70
C PRO A 146 -4.54 -4.68 -0.19
N SER A 147 -4.54 -4.46 -1.50
CA SER A 147 -4.49 -5.51 -2.51
C SER A 147 -3.88 -4.98 -3.80
N TYR A 148 -3.52 -5.87 -4.72
CA TYR A 148 -2.83 -5.47 -5.94
C TYR A 148 -3.71 -4.59 -6.87
N GLU A 149 -5.04 -4.64 -6.71
CA GLU A 149 -5.99 -3.79 -7.45
C GLU A 149 -5.99 -2.34 -6.96
N SER A 150 -5.56 -2.09 -5.71
CA SER A 150 -5.72 -0.80 -5.04
C SER A 150 -4.42 -0.18 -4.55
N PHE A 151 -3.28 -0.80 -4.82
CA PHE A 151 -1.96 -0.31 -4.45
C PHE A 151 -1.03 -0.24 -5.65
N HIS A 152 -0.11 0.73 -5.63
CA HIS A 152 0.87 0.99 -6.69
C HIS A 152 2.27 0.59 -6.27
N PHE A 153 2.53 0.53 -4.97
CA PHE A 153 3.82 0.14 -4.40
C PHE A 153 3.72 -1.13 -3.57
N ALA A 154 4.80 -1.91 -3.60
CA ALA A 154 4.97 -3.11 -2.78
C ALA A 154 6.11 -2.91 -1.78
N LYS A 155 6.11 -3.67 -0.69
CA LYS A 155 7.28 -3.77 0.19
C LYS A 155 8.45 -4.39 -0.58
N PRO A 156 9.69 -3.95 -0.31
CA PRO A 156 10.15 -3.09 0.79
C PRO A 156 10.22 -1.59 0.46
N ASP A 157 9.54 -1.08 -0.57
CA ASP A 157 9.57 0.34 -0.88
C ASP A 157 8.86 1.17 0.23
N PRO A 158 9.50 2.21 0.83
CA PRO A 158 8.85 3.10 1.79
C PRO A 158 7.61 3.80 1.23
N ALA A 159 7.50 3.98 -0.09
CA ALA A 159 6.33 4.54 -0.74
C ALA A 159 5.06 3.67 -0.54
N TYR A 160 5.20 2.35 -0.32
CA TYR A 160 4.09 1.50 0.08
C TYR A 160 3.44 1.99 1.38
N PHE A 161 4.25 2.30 2.41
CA PHE A 161 3.72 2.78 3.70
C PHE A 161 3.18 4.20 3.60
N ALA A 162 3.79 5.05 2.75
CA ALA A 162 3.28 6.39 2.48
C ALA A 162 1.92 6.34 1.76
N GLU A 163 1.76 5.50 0.73
CA GLU A 163 0.49 5.26 0.05
C GLU A 163 -0.56 4.70 1.03
N PHE A 164 -0.15 3.77 1.90
CA PHE A 164 -1.02 3.20 2.93
C PHE A 164 -1.57 4.26 3.88
N LEU A 165 -0.71 5.15 4.38
CA LEU A 165 -1.13 6.26 5.26
C LEU A 165 -1.98 7.29 4.51
N ALA A 166 -1.65 7.59 3.26
CA ALA A 166 -2.44 8.51 2.43
C ALA A 166 -3.86 7.98 2.20
N GLN A 167 -4.03 6.69 1.91
CA GLN A 167 -5.35 6.06 1.80
C GLN A 167 -6.12 6.02 3.13
N LEU A 168 -5.43 6.06 4.28
CA LEU A 168 -6.03 6.23 5.62
C LEU A 168 -6.34 7.69 5.96
N GLY A 169 -6.00 8.66 5.10
CA GLY A 169 -6.20 10.09 5.34
C GLY A 169 -5.16 10.71 6.27
N TRP A 170 -3.94 10.17 6.33
CA TRP A 170 -2.83 10.67 7.16
C TRP A 170 -3.22 10.85 8.63
N PRO A 171 -3.34 9.78 9.42
CA PRO A 171 -3.74 9.87 10.83
C PRO A 171 -2.87 10.85 11.62
N GLU A 172 -3.49 11.79 12.32
CA GLU A 172 -2.78 12.81 13.12
C GLU A 172 -2.23 12.27 14.45
N GLY A 173 -2.69 11.09 14.87
CA GLY A 173 -2.32 10.46 16.14
C GLY A 173 -1.15 9.48 16.03
N PRO A 174 -0.88 8.74 17.11
CA PRO A 174 0.08 7.66 17.13
C PRO A 174 -0.20 6.61 16.03
N VAL A 175 0.85 6.25 15.29
CA VAL A 175 0.79 5.20 14.26
C VAL A 175 1.99 4.27 14.45
N ILE A 176 1.74 2.96 14.45
CA ILE A 176 2.80 1.98 14.66
C ILE A 176 2.71 0.91 13.60
N MET A 177 3.82 0.61 12.94
CA MET A 177 3.95 -0.58 12.12
C MET A 177 4.37 -1.76 13.00
N VAL A 178 3.64 -2.86 12.89
CA VAL A 178 3.91 -4.12 13.60
C VAL A 178 4.13 -5.21 12.55
N GLY A 179 5.27 -5.86 12.58
CA GLY A 179 5.60 -6.89 11.60
C GLY A 179 6.75 -7.77 12.09
N ASP A 180 6.96 -8.90 11.43
CA ASP A 180 7.98 -9.88 11.77
C ASP A 180 9.22 -9.82 10.87
N ASP A 181 9.08 -9.31 9.64
CA ASP A 181 10.19 -9.24 8.70
C ASP A 181 10.96 -7.90 8.83
N PRO A 182 12.27 -7.96 9.23
CA PRO A 182 13.09 -6.75 9.32
C PRO A 182 13.20 -5.97 8.01
N HIS A 183 13.29 -6.65 6.86
CA HIS A 183 13.54 -6.03 5.57
C HIS A 183 12.26 -5.56 4.86
N MET A 184 11.16 -6.31 5.03
CA MET A 184 9.90 -6.00 4.36
C MET A 184 8.99 -5.09 5.21
N ASP A 185 9.06 -5.20 6.55
CA ASP A 185 8.16 -4.50 7.46
C ASP A 185 8.83 -3.35 8.20
N ILE A 186 9.97 -3.64 8.86
CA ILE A 186 10.52 -2.75 9.87
C ILE A 186 11.39 -1.66 9.27
N LEU A 187 12.37 -2.02 8.44
CA LEU A 187 13.30 -1.05 7.84
C LEU A 187 12.59 -0.02 6.95
N PRO A 188 11.71 -0.41 6.00
CA PRO A 188 11.06 0.57 5.14
C PRO A 188 10.04 1.44 5.90
N ALA A 189 9.35 0.91 6.91
CA ALA A 189 8.49 1.71 7.77
C ALA A 189 9.29 2.76 8.57
N ARG A 190 10.46 2.38 9.11
CA ARG A 190 11.38 3.34 9.76
C ARG A 190 11.97 4.35 8.80
N GLN A 191 12.25 3.98 7.55
CA GLN A 191 12.70 4.92 6.52
C GLN A 191 11.64 5.97 6.19
N LEU A 192 10.36 5.61 6.26
CA LEU A 192 9.26 6.57 6.18
C LEU A 192 9.14 7.42 7.47
N GLY A 193 9.70 7.00 8.60
CA GLY A 193 9.59 7.71 9.88
C GLY A 193 8.51 7.16 10.80
N LEU A 194 8.01 5.96 10.55
CA LEU A 194 7.04 5.32 11.44
C LEU A 194 7.72 4.71 12.66
N PRO A 195 7.15 4.85 13.86
CA PRO A 195 7.41 3.96 14.98
C PRO A 195 7.09 2.51 14.61
N VAL A 196 7.92 1.58 15.08
CA VAL A 196 7.82 0.17 14.72
C VAL A 196 7.90 -0.73 15.95
N PHE A 197 7.24 -1.88 15.87
CA PHE A 197 7.42 -2.98 16.81
C PHE A 197 7.74 -4.27 16.03
N TRP A 198 8.91 -4.83 16.29
CA TRP A 198 9.35 -6.04 15.61
C TRP A 198 8.86 -7.28 16.34
N VAL A 199 7.99 -8.04 15.71
CA VAL A 199 7.51 -9.33 16.23
C VAL A 199 8.61 -10.37 16.03
N ALA A 200 9.36 -10.65 17.08
CA ALA A 200 10.53 -11.50 17.00
C ALA A 200 10.66 -12.41 18.23
N LYS A 201 11.35 -13.54 18.04
CA LYS A 201 11.74 -14.42 19.14
C LYS A 201 12.79 -13.73 20.03
N ALA A 202 12.87 -14.13 21.30
CA ALA A 202 13.77 -13.53 22.26
C ALA A 202 15.26 -13.63 21.86
N ASP A 203 15.64 -14.68 21.13
CA ASP A 203 16.99 -14.94 20.64
C ASP A 203 17.27 -14.38 19.25
N ALA A 204 16.30 -13.75 18.60
CA ALA A 204 16.49 -13.15 17.28
C ALA A 204 17.53 -12.02 17.34
N ILE A 205 18.39 -11.95 16.33
CA ILE A 205 19.40 -10.90 16.18
C ILE A 205 18.89 -9.90 15.18
N TRP A 206 18.95 -8.61 15.52
CA TRP A 206 18.56 -7.54 14.60
C TRP A 206 19.53 -7.47 13.42
N PRO A 207 19.07 -7.70 12.16
CA PRO A 207 19.94 -7.72 10.99
C PRO A 207 20.10 -6.37 10.32
N GLY A 208 19.30 -5.38 10.73
CA GLY A 208 19.24 -4.07 10.06
C GLY A 208 20.27 -3.07 10.56
N PRO A 209 20.45 -1.96 9.85
CA PRO A 209 21.31 -0.86 10.29
C PRO A 209 20.69 -0.10 11.46
N GLY A 210 21.55 0.53 12.27
CA GLY A 210 21.15 1.37 13.39
C GLY A 210 20.68 0.58 14.62
N PRO A 211 20.03 1.28 15.58
CA PRO A 211 19.60 0.65 16.82
C PRO A 211 18.48 -0.36 16.58
N GLU A 212 18.50 -1.42 17.36
CA GLU A 212 17.45 -2.41 17.38
C GLU A 212 16.10 -1.74 17.75
N PRO A 213 15.00 -2.03 17.03
CA PRO A 213 13.68 -1.53 17.38
C PRO A 213 13.12 -2.20 18.64
N ALA A 214 12.05 -1.65 19.19
CA ALA A 214 11.26 -2.36 20.17
C ALA A 214 10.79 -3.69 19.59
N ARG A 215 10.89 -4.77 20.40
CA ARG A 215 10.55 -6.13 19.96
C ARG A 215 9.89 -6.97 21.04
N GLY A 216 9.24 -8.04 20.63
CA GLY A 216 8.64 -9.04 21.51
C GLY A 216 7.67 -9.93 20.75
N GLY A 217 6.91 -10.73 21.46
CA GLY A 217 5.75 -11.43 20.91
C GLY A 217 4.55 -10.49 20.73
N LEU A 218 3.48 -10.99 20.08
CA LEU A 218 2.26 -10.21 19.90
C LEU A 218 1.60 -9.81 21.24
N ASP A 219 1.77 -10.62 22.28
CA ASP A 219 1.22 -10.34 23.62
C ASP A 219 1.97 -9.19 24.32
N ASP A 220 3.22 -8.89 23.91
CA ASP A 220 4.05 -7.84 24.48
C ASP A 220 3.71 -6.46 23.89
N LEU A 221 3.05 -6.39 22.74
CA LEU A 221 2.80 -5.14 22.02
C LEU A 221 1.97 -4.14 22.84
N LEU A 222 0.80 -4.53 23.33
CA LEU A 222 -0.07 -3.60 24.08
C LEU A 222 0.57 -3.13 25.38
N PRO A 223 1.20 -3.98 26.23
CA PRO A 223 1.96 -3.52 27.37
C PRO A 223 3.09 -2.55 27.01
N TRP A 224 3.81 -2.81 25.91
CA TRP A 224 4.83 -1.89 25.43
C TRP A 224 4.24 -0.55 24.99
N LEU A 225 3.12 -0.54 24.24
CA LEU A 225 2.42 0.67 23.82
C LEU A 225 2.00 1.52 25.03
N ASP A 226 1.41 0.89 26.04
CA ASP A 226 0.95 1.58 27.25
C ASP A 226 2.08 2.19 28.06
N ALA A 227 3.30 1.68 27.92
CA ALA A 227 4.50 2.22 28.58
C ALA A 227 5.15 3.38 27.81
N GLN A 228 4.75 3.65 26.53
CA GLN A 228 5.35 4.72 25.75
C GLN A 228 4.62 6.06 25.95
N PRO A 229 5.35 7.19 26.00
CA PRO A 229 4.70 8.49 25.87
C PRO A 229 4.13 8.64 24.46
N ALA A 230 2.94 9.21 24.33
CA ALA A 230 2.27 9.38 23.03
C ALA A 230 3.16 10.06 21.96
N ALA A 231 4.00 11.01 22.37
CA ALA A 231 4.94 11.68 21.48
C ALA A 231 5.97 10.74 20.83
N ALA A 232 6.35 9.64 21.49
CA ALA A 232 7.29 8.66 20.94
C ALA A 232 6.64 7.74 19.89
N LEU A 233 5.32 7.78 19.79
CA LEU A 233 4.54 6.98 18.86
C LEU A 233 4.01 7.81 17.67
N LEU A 234 4.38 9.09 17.58
CA LEU A 234 4.06 9.93 16.43
C LEU A 234 5.06 9.69 15.30
N PRO A 235 4.60 9.59 14.07
CA PRO A 235 5.49 9.54 12.89
C PRO A 235 6.33 10.82 12.76
N ASP A 236 7.57 10.66 12.28
CA ASP A 236 8.45 11.78 11.90
C ASP A 236 8.82 11.70 10.41
N PHE A 237 8.15 12.50 9.59
CA PHE A 237 8.36 12.56 8.14
C PHE A 237 9.40 13.60 7.71
N SER A 238 10.19 14.14 8.61
CA SER A 238 11.17 15.20 8.30
C SER A 238 12.38 14.72 7.49
N HIS A 239 12.66 13.42 7.51
CA HIS A 239 13.79 12.85 6.77
C HIS A 239 13.57 12.90 5.25
N PRO A 240 14.59 13.26 4.43
CA PRO A 240 14.44 13.35 2.97
C PRO A 240 13.89 12.10 2.27
N LEU A 241 14.26 10.90 2.74
CA LEU A 241 13.73 9.64 2.19
C LEU A 241 12.22 9.50 2.45
N ALA A 242 11.75 9.94 3.62
CA ALA A 242 10.31 9.94 3.92
C ALA A 242 9.57 10.92 3.01
N GLN A 243 10.12 12.12 2.81
CA GLN A 243 9.54 13.12 1.92
C GLN A 243 9.47 12.62 0.46
N GLN A 244 10.53 11.96 -0.03
CA GLN A 244 10.53 11.35 -1.36
C GLN A 244 9.48 10.24 -1.48
N ALA A 245 9.34 9.39 -0.46
CA ALA A 245 8.32 8.34 -0.45
C ALA A 245 6.90 8.93 -0.48
N ILE A 246 6.65 10.00 0.29
CA ILE A 246 5.36 10.71 0.30
C ILE A 246 5.05 11.33 -1.04
N LEU A 247 6.01 12.04 -1.66
CA LEU A 247 5.83 12.65 -2.97
C LEU A 247 5.48 11.62 -4.05
N ARG A 248 6.13 10.45 -4.03
CA ARG A 248 5.84 9.35 -4.97
C ARG A 248 4.48 8.70 -4.71
N ALA A 249 4.09 8.56 -3.45
CA ALA A 249 2.86 7.91 -3.05
C ALA A 249 1.61 8.80 -3.24
N THR A 250 1.74 10.12 -3.21
CA THR A 250 0.61 11.04 -3.29
C THR A 250 -0.23 10.86 -4.55
N PRO A 251 0.32 10.88 -5.79
CA PRO A 251 -0.48 10.66 -6.99
C PRO A 251 -1.09 9.26 -7.05
N ALA A 252 -0.39 8.25 -6.56
CA ALA A 252 -0.87 6.87 -6.47
C ALA A 252 -2.10 6.75 -5.56
N ALA A 253 -2.02 7.28 -4.34
CA ALA A 253 -3.13 7.27 -3.39
C ALA A 253 -4.35 8.05 -3.92
N LEU A 254 -4.13 9.21 -4.54
CA LEU A 254 -5.20 9.99 -5.17
C LEU A 254 -5.87 9.19 -6.30
N SER A 255 -5.09 8.47 -7.12
CA SER A 255 -5.64 7.58 -8.15
C SER A 255 -6.62 6.57 -7.57
N THR A 256 -6.24 5.87 -6.51
CA THR A 256 -7.11 4.88 -5.85
C THR A 256 -8.34 5.53 -5.19
N LEU A 257 -8.16 6.65 -4.50
CA LEU A 257 -9.25 7.33 -3.78
C LEU A 257 -10.32 7.89 -4.71
N LEU A 258 -9.95 8.30 -5.92
CA LEU A 258 -10.84 8.91 -6.91
C LEU A 258 -11.40 7.90 -7.92
N ALA A 259 -10.77 6.72 -8.04
CA ALA A 259 -11.18 5.69 -8.98
C ALA A 259 -12.67 5.34 -8.84
N GLY A 260 -13.40 5.43 -9.96
CA GLY A 260 -14.83 5.09 -10.02
C GLY A 260 -15.76 6.01 -9.24
N ARG A 261 -15.28 7.15 -8.75
CA ARG A 261 -16.16 8.14 -8.11
C ARG A 261 -16.99 8.86 -9.15
N PRO A 262 -18.29 9.06 -8.91
CA PRO A 262 -19.14 9.79 -9.85
C PRO A 262 -18.87 11.30 -9.79
N ASP A 263 -19.12 12.00 -10.89
CA ASP A 263 -18.85 13.45 -11.05
C ASP A 263 -19.42 14.30 -9.91
N HIS A 264 -20.60 13.96 -9.41
CA HIS A 264 -21.20 14.72 -8.32
C HIS A 264 -20.40 14.65 -7.00
N VAL A 265 -19.55 13.62 -6.80
CA VAL A 265 -18.60 13.52 -5.67
C VAL A 265 -17.34 14.28 -5.99
N LEU A 266 -16.82 14.16 -7.22
CA LEU A 266 -15.59 14.82 -7.66
C LEU A 266 -15.72 16.34 -7.71
N LEU A 267 -16.92 16.85 -7.98
CA LEU A 267 -17.23 18.28 -8.06
C LEU A 267 -17.86 18.84 -6.77
N HIS A 268 -18.05 18.00 -5.74
CA HIS A 268 -18.67 18.42 -4.49
C HIS A 268 -17.73 19.29 -3.64
N GLN A 269 -18.16 20.51 -3.34
CA GLN A 269 -17.51 21.37 -2.35
C GLN A 269 -18.14 21.12 -0.99
N PRO A 270 -17.39 20.69 0.04
CA PRO A 270 -17.93 20.32 1.35
C PRO A 270 -18.61 21.48 2.07
N ALA A 271 -18.10 22.72 1.89
CA ALA A 271 -18.68 23.95 2.38
C ALA A 271 -18.41 25.12 1.42
N PRO A 272 -19.16 26.25 1.53
CA PRO A 272 -18.90 27.44 0.72
C PRO A 272 -17.46 27.95 0.90
N GLY A 273 -16.71 28.00 -0.20
CA GLY A 273 -15.31 28.44 -0.24
C GLY A 273 -14.30 27.32 -0.01
N GLU A 274 -14.72 26.10 0.26
CA GLU A 274 -13.85 24.92 0.24
C GLU A 274 -13.75 24.32 -1.16
N TRP A 275 -12.67 23.64 -1.43
CA TRP A 275 -12.41 23.07 -2.75
C TRP A 275 -12.98 21.66 -2.89
N SER A 276 -13.51 21.40 -4.08
CA SER A 276 -13.84 20.03 -4.50
C SER A 276 -12.56 19.20 -4.80
N PRO A 277 -12.65 17.87 -4.83
CA PRO A 277 -11.55 17.01 -5.28
C PRO A 277 -10.95 17.45 -6.63
N THR A 278 -11.77 17.85 -7.59
CA THR A 278 -11.32 18.36 -8.89
C THR A 278 -10.48 19.62 -8.76
N GLU A 279 -10.93 20.59 -7.94
CA GLU A 279 -10.18 21.84 -7.71
C GLU A 279 -8.84 21.56 -7.03
N VAL A 280 -8.81 20.66 -6.05
CA VAL A 280 -7.57 20.23 -5.40
C VAL A 280 -6.58 19.61 -6.39
N LEU A 281 -7.04 18.70 -7.26
CA LEU A 281 -6.16 18.08 -8.26
C LEU A 281 -5.62 19.07 -9.29
N CYS A 282 -6.48 19.96 -9.81
CA CYS A 282 -6.04 21.01 -10.72
C CYS A 282 -4.99 21.92 -10.06
N HIS A 283 -5.19 22.26 -8.79
CA HIS A 283 -4.25 23.06 -8.03
C HIS A 283 -2.90 22.34 -7.83
N LEU A 284 -2.94 21.09 -7.41
CA LEU A 284 -1.72 20.28 -7.24
C LEU A 284 -0.93 20.19 -8.56
N ARG A 285 -1.60 19.86 -9.68
CA ARG A 285 -1.00 19.82 -11.02
C ARG A 285 -0.30 21.13 -11.37
N ASP A 286 -1.00 22.23 -11.23
CA ASP A 286 -0.50 23.54 -11.66
C ASP A 286 0.62 24.04 -10.75
N VAL A 287 0.54 23.80 -9.44
CA VAL A 287 1.61 24.15 -8.49
C VAL A 287 2.87 23.33 -8.75
N GLU A 288 2.74 22.04 -9.02
CA GLU A 288 3.92 21.24 -9.38
C GLU A 288 4.58 21.75 -10.66
N ARG A 289 3.82 21.99 -11.72
CA ARG A 289 4.33 22.41 -13.02
C ARG A 289 4.92 23.81 -13.01
N GLU A 290 4.25 24.78 -12.39
CA GLU A 290 4.55 26.19 -12.56
C GLU A 290 5.28 26.80 -11.37
N VAL A 291 5.27 26.15 -10.21
CA VAL A 291 5.90 26.66 -8.98
C VAL A 291 7.02 25.74 -8.51
N ASN A 292 6.70 24.50 -8.14
CA ASN A 292 7.66 23.62 -7.46
C ASN A 292 8.77 23.15 -8.38
N LEU A 293 8.45 22.65 -9.58
CA LEU A 293 9.44 22.20 -10.53
C LEU A 293 10.38 23.32 -11.01
N PRO A 294 9.92 24.54 -11.36
CA PRO A 294 10.80 25.68 -11.64
C PRO A 294 11.68 26.07 -10.46
N ARG A 295 11.15 26.07 -9.22
CA ARG A 295 11.93 26.35 -8.01
C ARG A 295 13.04 25.32 -7.81
N LEU A 296 12.71 24.05 -7.93
CA LEU A 296 13.68 22.95 -7.80
C LEU A 296 14.80 23.10 -8.83
N ARG A 297 14.47 23.37 -10.10
CA ARG A 297 15.47 23.63 -11.16
C ARG A 297 16.36 24.81 -10.82
N THR A 298 15.81 25.88 -10.27
CA THR A 298 16.55 27.07 -9.83
C THR A 298 17.53 26.76 -8.71
N ILE A 299 17.07 25.99 -7.69
CA ILE A 299 17.89 25.54 -6.57
C ILE A 299 19.06 24.68 -7.04
N LEU A 300 18.80 23.76 -7.97
CA LEU A 300 19.83 22.86 -8.51
C LEU A 300 20.84 23.58 -9.42
N ALA A 301 20.44 24.67 -10.08
CA ALA A 301 21.27 25.39 -11.03
C ALA A 301 22.20 26.45 -10.38
N SER A 302 21.95 26.88 -9.14
CA SER A 302 22.64 28.00 -8.50
C SER A 302 22.89 27.77 -7.03
N ALA A 303 24.04 28.22 -6.53
CA ALA A 303 24.30 28.28 -5.11
C ALA A 303 23.54 29.47 -4.50
N ASN A 304 22.67 29.18 -3.52
CA ASN A 304 21.90 30.19 -2.79
C ASN A 304 21.04 31.13 -3.68
N PRO A 305 20.17 30.57 -4.56
CA PRO A 305 19.36 31.39 -5.47
C PRO A 305 18.26 32.13 -4.69
N PHE A 306 17.86 33.29 -5.21
CA PHE A 306 16.63 33.95 -4.76
C PHE A 306 15.42 33.21 -5.37
N ILE A 307 14.51 32.74 -4.53
CA ILE A 307 13.27 32.10 -4.92
C ILE A 307 12.10 33.04 -4.64
N PRO A 308 11.46 33.60 -5.69
CA PRO A 308 10.33 34.51 -5.48
C PRO A 308 9.10 33.76 -4.92
N GLY A 309 8.33 34.43 -4.10
CA GLY A 309 7.00 33.96 -3.72
C GLY A 309 6.06 33.93 -4.94
N GLN A 310 5.22 32.92 -4.99
CA GLN A 310 4.13 32.82 -5.98
C GLN A 310 2.81 32.76 -5.24
N ASP A 311 1.91 33.70 -5.52
CA ASP A 311 0.53 33.66 -5.03
C ASP A 311 -0.31 32.79 -5.96
N THR A 312 -0.91 31.76 -5.41
CA THR A 312 -1.76 30.79 -6.14
C THR A 312 -3.19 30.78 -5.65
N ASP A 313 -3.57 31.64 -4.70
CA ASP A 313 -4.88 31.63 -4.03
C ASP A 313 -6.04 31.83 -4.99
N ARG A 314 -5.83 32.60 -6.07
CA ARG A 314 -6.87 32.91 -7.05
C ARG A 314 -6.96 31.95 -8.22
N TRP A 315 -6.01 31.01 -8.34
CA TRP A 315 -5.92 30.13 -9.52
C TRP A 315 -7.18 29.28 -9.72
N ALA A 316 -7.79 28.80 -8.64
CA ALA A 316 -9.01 27.99 -8.75
C ALA A 316 -10.11 28.73 -9.48
N LEU A 317 -10.31 30.03 -9.17
CA LEU A 317 -11.32 30.88 -9.82
C LEU A 317 -10.88 31.31 -11.21
N GLU A 318 -9.66 31.83 -11.35
CA GLU A 318 -9.14 32.39 -12.61
C GLU A 318 -9.02 31.34 -13.71
N ARG A 319 -8.68 30.08 -13.35
CA ARG A 319 -8.52 28.95 -14.25
C ARG A 319 -9.75 28.05 -14.32
N GLN A 320 -10.82 28.41 -13.60
CA GLN A 320 -12.10 27.68 -13.61
C GLN A 320 -11.94 26.19 -13.29
N TYR A 321 -11.19 25.84 -12.25
CA TYR A 321 -10.90 24.46 -11.88
C TYR A 321 -12.14 23.58 -11.72
N GLN A 322 -13.23 24.14 -11.19
CA GLN A 322 -14.52 23.44 -11.03
C GLN A 322 -15.13 22.95 -12.36
N GLN A 323 -14.68 23.47 -13.50
CA GLN A 323 -15.18 23.12 -14.83
C GLN A 323 -14.23 22.18 -15.59
N GLN A 324 -13.07 21.83 -14.99
CA GLN A 324 -12.09 20.95 -15.61
C GLN A 324 -12.44 19.48 -15.36
N ASP A 325 -11.88 18.60 -16.20
CA ASP A 325 -12.00 17.16 -16.02
C ASP A 325 -11.05 16.67 -14.90
N CYS A 326 -11.63 16.00 -13.90
CA CYS A 326 -10.90 15.52 -12.74
C CYS A 326 -9.86 14.45 -13.10
N LEU A 327 -10.21 13.53 -14.02
CA LEU A 327 -9.33 12.42 -14.39
C LEU A 327 -8.20 12.91 -15.30
N GLU A 328 -8.47 13.90 -16.16
CA GLU A 328 -7.42 14.56 -16.95
C GLU A 328 -6.47 15.31 -16.01
N ALA A 329 -6.99 16.07 -15.05
CA ALA A 329 -6.16 16.78 -14.06
C ALA A 329 -5.30 15.82 -13.23
N GLN A 330 -5.84 14.65 -12.85
CA GLN A 330 -5.11 13.60 -12.14
C GLN A 330 -4.00 13.00 -13.00
N SER A 331 -4.30 12.64 -14.25
CA SER A 331 -3.30 12.13 -15.20
C SER A 331 -2.18 13.14 -15.41
N ASP A 332 -2.53 14.38 -15.55
CA ASP A 332 -1.59 15.49 -15.71
C ASP A 332 -0.72 15.74 -14.47
N PHE A 333 -1.29 15.61 -13.27
CA PHE A 333 -0.56 15.72 -12.01
C PHE A 333 0.46 14.59 -11.85
N LEU A 334 0.14 13.39 -12.28
CA LEU A 334 1.04 12.23 -12.24
C LEU A 334 2.36 12.47 -13.00
N TYR A 335 2.33 13.31 -14.05
CA TYR A 335 3.50 13.62 -14.91
C TYR A 335 4.03 15.06 -14.70
N ALA A 336 3.52 15.77 -13.73
CA ALA A 336 3.97 17.11 -13.39
C ALA A 336 5.22 17.07 -12.50
#